data_903734a10a270f58aeb7040982475b16
#
_entry.id   903734a10a270f58aeb7040982475b16
#
_cell.length_a   1.000
_cell.length_b   1.000
_cell.length_c   1.000
_cell.angle_alpha   90.00
_cell.angle_beta   90.00
_cell.angle_gamma   90.00
#
_symmetry.space_group_name_H-M   'P 1'
#
loop_
_entity.id
_entity.type
_entity.pdbx_description
1 polymer ?
#
loop_
_entity_poly.entity_id
_entity_poly.type
_entity_poly.pdbx_seq_one_letter_code
_entity_poly.pdbx_strand_id
1 'polypeptide(L)'
;METAFEKARNGLELNGKFAYGAMPSAIADSWKRCIRLGLDPISKPEECVVSHTDLQQRRDKLDLVMRLARPELELLSAQIAGPNFLLAFADSDGVVLDRIVDNEFSQSNCGKSIIPGSIWSEEIRGTNALGLALHSGVPCNVTGPEHFFSKEGRVSCLSAPIFDSGGELIGLIDASSEVTVRQYHTLALVNLAAQNVENRLFVDDHRGHHIIQFHPRQEYLQTQNVAMIAFNQEGEITGANRRTSELLTGLKLTSTPKFEDVFMGQFRALIGRICKGEVVQIKDWLHSAYFARLRLTHSAKASLTKTQFFLPADPIYHLRQATENSSTGRVFTDEALRHNLRLGKKSAQQGLPVMILGEKGTGKNTIAEEIHEQLHASQNFIMVDCSTVDVNSVESQLIAQMKSNPEQGALASDKIDLNKGGTLYLDRVDLLPADIVPMLNTLLNRVMQRRNPLLGDGEW
;
A
#
# COMPACT_ATOMS: atom_id res chain seq x y z
N MET A 1 -11.54 -37.57 -23.60
CA MET A 1 -11.67 -38.19 -22.28
C MET A 1 -12.53 -37.31 -21.44
N GLU A 2 -13.63 -37.79 -20.95
CA GLU A 2 -14.53 -37.07 -20.06
C GLU A 2 -13.81 -36.74 -18.75
N THR A 3 -13.84 -35.47 -18.34
CA THR A 3 -13.18 -35.04 -17.11
C THR A 3 -13.87 -35.62 -15.86
N ALA A 4 -13.18 -35.66 -14.71
CA ALA A 4 -13.77 -36.10 -13.45
C ALA A 4 -15.01 -35.27 -13.06
N PHE A 5 -15.03 -33.98 -13.43
CA PHE A 5 -16.13 -33.06 -13.18
C PHE A 5 -17.34 -33.33 -14.10
N GLU A 6 -17.09 -33.65 -15.38
CA GLU A 6 -18.15 -34.06 -16.31
C GLU A 6 -18.80 -35.37 -15.86
N LYS A 7 -17.99 -36.35 -15.44
CA LYS A 7 -18.50 -37.60 -14.87
C LYS A 7 -19.33 -37.38 -13.61
N ALA A 8 -18.91 -36.45 -12.76
CA ALA A 8 -19.63 -36.11 -11.54
C ALA A 8 -20.98 -35.44 -11.85
N ARG A 9 -21.04 -34.54 -12.85
CA ARG A 9 -22.31 -33.92 -13.32
C ARG A 9 -23.23 -34.98 -13.92
N ASN A 10 -22.72 -35.81 -14.83
CA ASN A 10 -23.50 -36.88 -15.46
C ASN A 10 -23.97 -37.92 -14.45
N GLY A 11 -23.16 -38.27 -13.45
CA GLY A 11 -23.55 -39.18 -12.37
C GLY A 11 -24.65 -38.60 -11.47
N LEU A 12 -24.68 -37.29 -11.24
CA LEU A 12 -25.74 -36.60 -10.52
C LEU A 12 -27.06 -36.65 -11.30
N GLU A 13 -26.98 -36.38 -12.60
CA GLU A 13 -28.14 -36.40 -13.52
C GLU A 13 -28.77 -37.80 -13.62
N LEU A 14 -27.90 -38.86 -13.79
CA LEU A 14 -28.38 -40.21 -14.04
C LEU A 14 -28.83 -40.96 -12.76
N ASN A 15 -28.18 -40.76 -11.62
CA ASN A 15 -28.34 -41.58 -10.42
C ASN A 15 -28.54 -40.81 -9.13
N GLY A 16 -28.54 -39.49 -9.14
CA GLY A 16 -28.55 -38.63 -7.94
C GLY A 16 -27.35 -38.86 -7.00
N LYS A 17 -26.31 -39.57 -7.48
CA LYS A 17 -25.10 -39.88 -6.71
C LYS A 17 -23.91 -39.12 -7.24
N PHE A 18 -23.21 -38.51 -6.36
CA PHE A 18 -22.04 -37.69 -6.66
C PHE A 18 -20.73 -38.42 -6.33
N ALA A 19 -19.86 -38.57 -7.32
CA ALA A 19 -18.56 -39.23 -7.14
C ALA A 19 -17.49 -38.21 -6.75
N TYR A 20 -17.14 -38.12 -5.47
CA TYR A 20 -16.23 -37.13 -4.92
C TYR A 20 -14.73 -37.39 -5.16
N GLY A 21 -14.37 -38.60 -5.61
CA GLY A 21 -13.00 -39.14 -5.48
C GLY A 21 -11.87 -38.45 -6.25
N ALA A 22 -12.18 -37.41 -7.06
CA ALA A 22 -11.17 -36.76 -7.90
C ALA A 22 -11.17 -35.22 -7.79
N MET A 23 -11.95 -34.64 -6.86
CA MET A 23 -12.07 -33.19 -6.67
C MET A 23 -11.25 -32.72 -5.48
N PRO A 24 -10.68 -31.50 -5.51
CA PRO A 24 -10.18 -30.85 -4.30
C PRO A 24 -11.30 -30.78 -3.24
N SER A 25 -10.97 -31.03 -1.98
CA SER A 25 -11.97 -31.11 -0.90
C SER A 25 -12.86 -29.87 -0.79
N ALA A 26 -12.27 -28.67 -0.90
CA ALA A 26 -13.00 -27.41 -0.86
C ALA A 26 -14.05 -27.29 -1.98
N ILE A 27 -13.70 -27.71 -3.20
CA ILE A 27 -14.63 -27.73 -4.35
C ILE A 27 -15.73 -28.76 -4.12
N ALA A 28 -15.37 -29.98 -3.68
CA ALA A 28 -16.33 -31.04 -3.40
C ALA A 28 -17.35 -30.62 -2.33
N ASP A 29 -16.90 -29.95 -1.28
CA ASP A 29 -17.78 -29.47 -0.20
C ASP A 29 -18.68 -28.32 -0.66
N SER A 30 -18.17 -27.43 -1.51
CA SER A 30 -18.97 -26.40 -2.17
C SER A 30 -20.04 -27.00 -3.08
N TRP A 31 -19.71 -27.98 -3.91
CA TRP A 31 -20.67 -28.67 -4.75
C TRP A 31 -21.76 -29.38 -3.93
N LYS A 32 -21.41 -29.98 -2.77
CA LYS A 32 -22.39 -30.55 -1.84
C LYS A 32 -23.37 -29.50 -1.34
N ARG A 33 -22.88 -28.27 -1.01
CA ARG A 33 -23.76 -27.17 -0.60
C ARG A 33 -24.69 -26.76 -1.73
N CYS A 34 -24.18 -26.56 -2.94
CA CYS A 34 -24.97 -26.22 -4.12
C CYS A 34 -26.09 -27.25 -4.39
N ILE A 35 -25.79 -28.55 -4.28
CA ILE A 35 -26.77 -29.61 -4.44
C ILE A 35 -27.84 -29.56 -3.35
N ARG A 36 -27.47 -29.33 -2.08
CA ARG A 36 -28.42 -29.19 -0.97
C ARG A 36 -29.34 -27.97 -1.15
N LEU A 37 -28.85 -26.92 -1.81
CA LEU A 37 -29.64 -25.74 -2.17
C LEU A 37 -30.59 -26.00 -3.35
N GLY A 38 -30.56 -27.19 -3.95
CA GLY A 38 -31.41 -27.55 -5.09
C GLY A 38 -30.94 -27.01 -6.44
N LEU A 39 -29.68 -26.57 -6.54
CA LEU A 39 -29.13 -26.09 -7.82
C LEU A 39 -28.88 -27.27 -8.75
N ASP A 40 -29.19 -27.08 -10.04
CA ASP A 40 -28.93 -28.02 -11.12
C ASP A 40 -27.69 -27.59 -11.92
N PRO A 41 -26.60 -28.40 -11.95
CA PRO A 41 -25.32 -28.03 -12.57
C PRO A 41 -25.40 -27.86 -14.09
N ILE A 42 -26.45 -28.35 -14.75
CA ILE A 42 -26.65 -28.26 -16.21
C ILE A 42 -27.47 -27.04 -16.59
N SER A 43 -28.27 -26.52 -15.67
CA SER A 43 -29.09 -25.33 -15.87
C SER A 43 -28.23 -24.08 -16.16
N LYS A 44 -28.89 -23.00 -16.56
CA LYS A 44 -28.26 -21.69 -16.64
C LYS A 44 -28.31 -21.08 -15.22
N PRO A 45 -27.18 -20.57 -14.70
CA PRO A 45 -27.20 -19.83 -13.43
C PRO A 45 -28.15 -18.64 -13.50
N GLU A 46 -28.80 -18.33 -12.41
CA GLU A 46 -29.68 -17.18 -12.28
C GLU A 46 -28.84 -15.89 -12.30
N GLU A 47 -29.30 -14.89 -13.06
CA GLU A 47 -28.67 -13.57 -13.12
C GLU A 47 -29.38 -12.63 -12.17
N CYS A 48 -28.94 -12.58 -10.90
CA CYS A 48 -29.47 -11.68 -9.91
C CYS A 48 -28.65 -10.40 -9.84
N VAL A 49 -29.32 -9.26 -9.95
CA VAL A 49 -28.73 -7.93 -9.83
C VAL A 49 -29.56 -7.14 -8.84
N VAL A 50 -28.91 -6.55 -7.84
CA VAL A 50 -29.58 -5.68 -6.85
C VAL A 50 -30.11 -4.41 -7.50
N SER A 51 -31.06 -3.73 -6.86
CA SER A 51 -31.55 -2.44 -7.35
C SER A 51 -30.44 -1.37 -7.29
N HIS A 52 -30.57 -0.34 -8.12
CA HIS A 52 -29.63 0.79 -8.11
C HIS A 52 -29.54 1.46 -6.73
N THR A 53 -30.66 1.58 -6.04
CA THR A 53 -30.71 2.16 -4.67
C THR A 53 -29.96 1.29 -3.67
N ASP A 54 -30.13 -0.03 -3.72
CA ASP A 54 -29.42 -0.96 -2.84
C ASP A 54 -27.90 -0.95 -3.14
N LEU A 55 -27.52 -0.97 -4.42
CA LEU A 55 -26.12 -0.84 -4.82
C LEU A 55 -25.49 0.44 -4.26
N GLN A 56 -26.19 1.58 -4.36
CA GLN A 56 -25.68 2.83 -3.84
C GLN A 56 -25.55 2.83 -2.31
N GLN A 57 -26.53 2.29 -1.58
CA GLN A 57 -26.46 2.16 -0.13
C GLN A 57 -25.27 1.29 0.32
N ARG A 58 -25.00 0.17 -0.40
CA ARG A 58 -23.85 -0.70 -0.13
C ARG A 58 -22.52 0.03 -0.39
N ARG A 59 -22.44 0.80 -1.48
CA ARG A 59 -21.27 1.62 -1.80
C ARG A 59 -21.02 2.69 -0.74
N ASP A 60 -22.07 3.38 -0.30
CA ASP A 60 -21.95 4.41 0.74
C ASP A 60 -21.49 3.81 2.07
N LYS A 61 -22.00 2.62 2.44
CA LYS A 61 -21.57 1.88 3.63
C LYS A 61 -20.09 1.48 3.57
N LEU A 62 -19.58 1.11 2.41
CA LEU A 62 -18.21 0.64 2.19
C LEU A 62 -17.32 1.68 1.50
N ASP A 63 -17.68 2.97 1.50
CA ASP A 63 -16.97 4.03 0.80
C ASP A 63 -15.46 4.06 1.13
N LEU A 64 -15.11 3.98 2.41
CA LEU A 64 -13.70 3.94 2.83
C LEU A 64 -12.98 2.70 2.25
N VAL A 65 -13.61 1.52 2.37
CA VAL A 65 -13.02 0.27 1.87
C VAL A 65 -12.80 0.34 0.36
N MET A 66 -13.80 0.84 -0.38
CA MET A 66 -13.72 1.02 -1.84
C MET A 66 -12.60 2.00 -2.24
N ARG A 67 -12.47 3.12 -1.53
CA ARG A 67 -11.36 4.07 -1.76
C ARG A 67 -9.99 3.47 -1.51
N LEU A 68 -9.87 2.53 -0.58
CA LEU A 68 -8.63 1.81 -0.30
C LEU A 68 -8.40 0.66 -1.28
N ALA A 69 -9.47 -0.02 -1.72
CA ALA A 69 -9.40 -1.15 -2.66
C ALA A 69 -9.13 -0.70 -4.09
N ARG A 70 -9.67 0.44 -4.53
CA ARG A 70 -9.54 0.91 -5.92
C ARG A 70 -8.08 1.03 -6.39
N PRO A 71 -7.14 1.66 -5.66
CA PRO A 71 -5.73 1.71 -6.06
C PRO A 71 -5.07 0.33 -6.12
N GLU A 72 -5.48 -0.61 -5.24
CA GLU A 72 -4.94 -1.97 -5.26
C GLU A 72 -5.45 -2.75 -6.49
N LEU A 73 -6.71 -2.55 -6.89
CA LEU A 73 -7.25 -3.12 -8.14
C LEU A 73 -6.52 -2.55 -9.37
N GLU A 74 -6.25 -1.24 -9.40
CA GLU A 74 -5.50 -0.60 -10.49
C GLU A 74 -4.07 -1.11 -10.58
N LEU A 75 -3.39 -1.24 -9.43
CA LEU A 75 -2.04 -1.81 -9.36
C LEU A 75 -2.04 -3.28 -9.80
N LEU A 76 -3.01 -4.07 -9.31
CA LEU A 76 -3.16 -5.47 -9.68
C LEU A 76 -3.41 -5.62 -11.19
N SER A 77 -4.25 -4.76 -11.78
CA SER A 77 -4.49 -4.71 -13.23
C SER A 77 -3.20 -4.47 -14.02
N ALA A 78 -2.34 -3.58 -13.53
CA ALA A 78 -1.04 -3.31 -14.16
C ALA A 78 -0.03 -4.45 -13.99
N GLN A 79 -0.13 -5.25 -12.93
CA GLN A 79 0.78 -6.36 -12.63
C GLN A 79 0.38 -7.68 -13.31
N ILE A 80 -0.92 -7.90 -13.53
CA ILE A 80 -1.41 -9.07 -14.26
C ILE A 80 -1.11 -8.82 -15.74
N ALA A 81 0.04 -9.35 -16.20
CA ALA A 81 0.46 -9.21 -17.60
C ALA A 81 -0.43 -10.06 -18.50
N GLY A 82 -1.28 -9.43 -19.30
CA GLY A 82 -2.05 -10.06 -20.37
C GLY A 82 -3.45 -9.48 -20.52
N PRO A 83 -4.01 -9.55 -21.72
CA PRO A 83 -5.41 -9.24 -21.99
C PRO A 83 -6.32 -10.31 -21.36
N ASN A 84 -7.62 -10.02 -21.31
CA ASN A 84 -8.66 -10.93 -20.88
C ASN A 84 -8.74 -11.19 -19.36
N PHE A 85 -8.59 -10.13 -18.56
CA PHE A 85 -8.87 -10.13 -17.13
C PHE A 85 -9.99 -9.17 -16.75
N LEU A 86 -10.76 -9.59 -15.74
CA LEU A 86 -11.66 -8.73 -14.99
C LEU A 86 -11.23 -8.78 -13.52
N LEU A 87 -11.12 -7.63 -12.89
CA LEU A 87 -10.93 -7.47 -11.45
C LEU A 87 -12.20 -6.89 -10.86
N ALA A 88 -12.65 -7.42 -9.74
CA ALA A 88 -13.83 -6.94 -9.05
C ALA A 88 -13.59 -6.76 -7.55
N PHE A 89 -14.30 -5.81 -6.96
CA PHE A 89 -14.49 -5.71 -5.53
C PHE A 89 -15.94 -6.04 -5.21
N ALA A 90 -16.17 -7.00 -4.32
CA ALA A 90 -17.48 -7.40 -3.85
C ALA A 90 -17.60 -7.20 -2.33
N ASP A 91 -18.82 -6.99 -1.82
CA ASP A 91 -19.10 -6.92 -0.40
C ASP A 91 -19.20 -8.31 0.26
N SER A 92 -19.46 -8.33 1.56
CA SER A 92 -19.61 -9.58 2.35
C SER A 92 -20.84 -10.42 2.00
N ASP A 93 -21.77 -9.93 1.17
CA ASP A 93 -22.89 -10.69 0.63
C ASP A 93 -22.60 -11.23 -0.80
N GLY A 94 -21.41 -10.94 -1.35
CA GLY A 94 -21.01 -11.32 -2.70
C GLY A 94 -21.61 -10.43 -3.78
N VAL A 95 -22.05 -9.23 -3.45
CA VAL A 95 -22.52 -8.23 -4.41
C VAL A 95 -21.32 -7.46 -4.96
N VAL A 96 -21.12 -7.48 -6.27
CA VAL A 96 -20.06 -6.72 -6.92
C VAL A 96 -20.35 -5.23 -6.83
N LEU A 97 -19.44 -4.46 -6.22
CA LEU A 97 -19.58 -3.02 -6.03
C LEU A 97 -18.78 -2.21 -7.06
N ASP A 98 -17.61 -2.69 -7.46
CA ASP A 98 -16.74 -2.03 -8.43
C ASP A 98 -15.99 -3.06 -9.26
N ARG A 99 -15.55 -2.67 -10.48
CA ARG A 99 -14.76 -3.53 -11.34
C ARG A 99 -13.80 -2.75 -12.23
N ILE A 100 -12.72 -3.42 -12.62
CA ILE A 100 -11.83 -3.03 -13.71
C ILE A 100 -11.86 -4.18 -14.72
N VAL A 101 -12.14 -3.89 -15.97
CA VAL A 101 -12.26 -4.90 -17.02
C VAL A 101 -11.66 -4.38 -18.31
N ASP A 102 -10.93 -5.22 -19.04
CA ASP A 102 -10.48 -4.89 -20.37
C ASP A 102 -11.62 -5.02 -21.42
N ASN A 103 -11.40 -4.42 -22.59
CA ASN A 103 -12.42 -4.36 -23.63
C ASN A 103 -12.77 -5.76 -24.20
N GLU A 104 -11.82 -6.68 -24.29
CA GLU A 104 -12.05 -8.01 -24.85
C GLU A 104 -12.84 -8.87 -23.85
N PHE A 105 -12.42 -8.94 -22.59
CA PHE A 105 -13.13 -9.69 -21.57
C PHE A 105 -14.54 -9.16 -21.31
N SER A 106 -14.75 -7.83 -21.44
CA SER A 106 -16.07 -7.22 -21.28
C SER A 106 -17.13 -7.75 -22.26
N GLN A 107 -16.72 -8.27 -23.40
CA GLN A 107 -17.59 -8.86 -24.42
C GLN A 107 -17.86 -10.35 -24.17
N SER A 108 -17.09 -11.00 -23.31
CA SER A 108 -17.29 -12.40 -22.94
C SER A 108 -18.59 -12.60 -22.15
N ASN A 109 -19.06 -13.84 -22.06
CA ASN A 109 -20.25 -14.15 -21.26
C ASN A 109 -20.02 -13.87 -19.77
N CYS A 110 -18.84 -14.19 -19.26
CA CYS A 110 -18.47 -13.93 -17.88
C CYS A 110 -18.35 -12.41 -17.61
N GLY A 111 -17.68 -11.67 -18.50
CA GLY A 111 -17.54 -10.22 -18.37
C GLY A 111 -18.86 -9.45 -18.39
N LYS A 112 -19.86 -9.98 -19.11
CA LYS A 112 -21.23 -9.43 -19.13
C LYS A 112 -22.01 -9.74 -17.85
N SER A 113 -21.68 -10.83 -17.15
CA SER A 113 -22.37 -11.25 -15.92
C SER A 113 -21.77 -10.60 -14.66
N ILE A 114 -20.45 -10.35 -14.64
CA ILE A 114 -19.77 -9.71 -13.51
C ILE A 114 -19.89 -8.18 -13.67
N ILE A 115 -21.02 -7.63 -13.26
CA ILE A 115 -21.29 -6.19 -13.33
C ILE A 115 -21.59 -5.64 -11.93
N PRO A 116 -21.41 -4.34 -11.67
CA PRO A 116 -21.83 -3.73 -10.43
C PRO A 116 -23.30 -4.03 -10.11
N GLY A 117 -23.56 -4.53 -8.92
CA GLY A 117 -24.86 -5.01 -8.46
C GLY A 117 -25.12 -6.51 -8.68
N SER A 118 -24.32 -7.23 -9.48
CA SER A 118 -24.48 -8.69 -9.64
C SER A 118 -24.09 -9.44 -8.36
N ILE A 119 -24.83 -10.50 -8.03
CA ILE A 119 -24.65 -11.33 -6.84
C ILE A 119 -23.94 -12.62 -7.21
N TRP A 120 -22.83 -12.92 -6.51
CA TRP A 120 -21.95 -14.06 -6.79
C TRP A 120 -21.82 -15.03 -5.60
N SER A 121 -22.83 -15.08 -4.73
CA SER A 121 -22.91 -16.08 -3.65
C SER A 121 -23.14 -17.49 -4.20
N GLU A 122 -22.78 -18.53 -3.42
CA GLU A 122 -22.96 -19.95 -3.83
C GLU A 122 -24.44 -20.29 -4.03
N GLU A 123 -25.38 -19.65 -3.31
CA GLU A 123 -26.82 -19.88 -3.43
C GLU A 123 -27.37 -19.52 -4.82
N ILE A 124 -26.75 -18.56 -5.50
CA ILE A 124 -27.22 -18.04 -6.79
C ILE A 124 -26.34 -18.54 -7.94
N ARG A 125 -25.03 -18.47 -7.75
CA ARG A 125 -24.06 -18.76 -8.81
C ARG A 125 -23.33 -20.09 -8.66
N GLY A 126 -23.75 -20.90 -7.69
CA GLY A 126 -23.06 -22.17 -7.42
C GLY A 126 -21.60 -21.96 -7.05
N THR A 127 -20.80 -23.00 -7.17
CA THR A 127 -19.37 -22.94 -6.86
C THR A 127 -18.66 -22.00 -7.83
N ASN A 128 -18.15 -20.91 -7.31
CA ASN A 128 -17.28 -19.91 -7.94
C ASN A 128 -16.30 -19.37 -6.91
N ALA A 129 -15.25 -18.65 -7.30
CA ALA A 129 -14.20 -18.23 -6.37
C ALA A 129 -14.69 -17.21 -5.33
N LEU A 130 -15.56 -16.27 -5.71
CA LEU A 130 -16.17 -15.30 -4.77
C LEU A 130 -17.00 -16.04 -3.71
N GLY A 131 -17.98 -16.84 -4.11
CA GLY A 131 -18.84 -17.59 -3.19
C GLY A 131 -18.05 -18.56 -2.30
N LEU A 132 -17.04 -19.23 -2.84
CA LEU A 132 -16.18 -20.12 -2.07
C LEU A 132 -15.33 -19.37 -1.05
N ALA A 133 -14.75 -18.21 -1.41
CA ALA A 133 -13.96 -17.39 -0.51
C ALA A 133 -14.83 -16.73 0.58
N LEU A 134 -16.06 -16.32 0.26
CA LEU A 134 -17.08 -15.88 1.23
C LEU A 134 -17.31 -16.93 2.31
N HIS A 135 -17.54 -18.19 1.88
CA HIS A 135 -17.86 -19.28 2.79
C HIS A 135 -16.66 -19.73 3.63
N SER A 136 -15.48 -19.80 3.02
CA SER A 136 -14.28 -20.39 3.65
C SER A 136 -13.44 -19.38 4.43
N GLY A 137 -13.56 -18.07 4.14
CA GLY A 137 -12.72 -17.02 4.70
C GLY A 137 -11.25 -17.09 4.29
N VAL A 138 -10.92 -17.86 3.21
CA VAL A 138 -9.54 -18.00 2.72
C VAL A 138 -9.46 -17.75 1.21
N PRO A 139 -8.29 -17.35 0.69
CA PRO A 139 -8.12 -17.18 -0.74
C PRO A 139 -8.40 -18.45 -1.51
N CYS A 140 -9.20 -18.37 -2.56
CA CYS A 140 -9.70 -19.48 -3.34
C CYS A 140 -9.44 -19.30 -4.83
N ASN A 141 -9.24 -20.45 -5.51
CA ASN A 141 -9.14 -20.55 -6.95
C ASN A 141 -10.14 -21.60 -7.44
N VAL A 142 -11.03 -21.21 -8.34
CA VAL A 142 -11.98 -22.10 -9.03
C VAL A 142 -11.72 -22.01 -10.52
N THR A 143 -11.29 -23.13 -11.13
CA THR A 143 -10.77 -23.15 -12.50
C THR A 143 -11.61 -24.04 -13.39
N GLY A 144 -12.12 -23.48 -14.47
CA GLY A 144 -12.79 -24.22 -15.54
C GLY A 144 -13.91 -25.14 -15.02
N PRO A 145 -13.82 -26.46 -15.23
CA PRO A 145 -14.86 -27.41 -14.83
C PRO A 145 -15.13 -27.52 -13.34
N GLU A 146 -14.31 -26.89 -12.47
CA GLU A 146 -14.53 -26.82 -11.02
C GLU A 146 -15.74 -25.96 -10.66
N HIS A 147 -16.13 -25.00 -11.53
CA HIS A 147 -17.37 -24.26 -11.37
C HIS A 147 -18.57 -25.22 -11.36
N PHE A 148 -19.56 -24.92 -10.54
CA PHE A 148 -20.74 -25.80 -10.42
C PHE A 148 -21.52 -25.87 -11.74
N PHE A 149 -21.84 -24.71 -12.30
CA PHE A 149 -22.57 -24.66 -13.59
C PHE A 149 -21.65 -24.94 -14.78
N SER A 150 -22.05 -25.88 -15.64
CA SER A 150 -21.27 -26.29 -16.80
C SER A 150 -20.96 -25.16 -17.78
N LYS A 151 -21.84 -24.16 -17.85
CA LYS A 151 -21.68 -22.97 -18.72
C LYS A 151 -20.56 -22.03 -18.29
N GLU A 152 -20.14 -22.10 -17.03
CA GLU A 152 -19.02 -21.32 -16.49
C GLU A 152 -17.68 -22.07 -16.56
N GLY A 153 -17.66 -23.26 -17.13
CA GLY A 153 -16.48 -24.12 -17.24
C GLY A 153 -15.32 -23.62 -18.11
N ARG A 154 -15.37 -22.40 -18.63
CA ARG A 154 -14.33 -21.78 -19.47
C ARG A 154 -13.58 -20.64 -18.80
N VAL A 155 -13.87 -20.34 -17.56
CA VAL A 155 -13.25 -19.25 -16.82
C VAL A 155 -12.47 -19.79 -15.63
N SER A 156 -11.46 -19.04 -15.20
CA SER A 156 -10.80 -19.20 -13.92
C SER A 156 -11.04 -17.95 -13.10
N CYS A 157 -11.52 -18.16 -11.88
CA CYS A 157 -11.79 -17.11 -10.91
C CYS A 157 -10.89 -17.30 -9.70
N LEU A 158 -10.32 -16.23 -9.21
CA LEU A 158 -9.42 -16.20 -8.05
C LEU A 158 -9.92 -15.12 -7.11
N SER A 159 -10.22 -15.48 -5.87
CA SER A 159 -10.77 -14.50 -4.93
C SER A 159 -10.05 -14.55 -3.60
N ALA A 160 -9.86 -13.38 -2.97
CA ALA A 160 -9.30 -13.25 -1.63
C ALA A 160 -10.20 -12.37 -0.75
N PRO A 161 -10.53 -12.83 0.47
CA PRO A 161 -11.33 -12.08 1.40
C PRO A 161 -10.55 -10.92 2.03
N ILE A 162 -11.29 -9.86 2.38
CA ILE A 162 -10.81 -8.70 3.13
C ILE A 162 -11.54 -8.68 4.47
N PHE A 163 -10.78 -8.61 5.55
CA PHE A 163 -11.30 -8.51 6.90
C PHE A 163 -11.03 -7.13 7.49
N ASP A 164 -11.92 -6.69 8.35
CA ASP A 164 -11.68 -5.50 9.17
C ASP A 164 -10.74 -5.80 10.35
N SER A 165 -10.47 -4.78 11.15
CA SER A 165 -9.62 -4.89 12.36
C SER A 165 -10.22 -5.76 13.47
N GLY A 166 -11.52 -6.04 13.42
CA GLY A 166 -12.24 -6.94 14.32
C GLY A 166 -12.21 -8.41 13.85
N GLY A 167 -11.76 -8.67 12.62
CA GLY A 167 -11.76 -9.99 12.01
C GLY A 167 -13.08 -10.34 11.30
N GLU A 168 -13.99 -9.38 11.11
CA GLU A 168 -15.20 -9.57 10.33
C GLU A 168 -14.92 -9.42 8.83
N LEU A 169 -15.51 -10.30 8.03
CA LEU A 169 -15.38 -10.25 6.57
C LEU A 169 -16.21 -9.10 6.02
N ILE A 170 -15.55 -8.13 5.37
CA ILE A 170 -16.19 -6.91 4.85
C ILE A 170 -16.27 -6.86 3.33
N GLY A 171 -15.46 -7.67 2.63
CA GLY A 171 -15.49 -7.71 1.17
C GLY A 171 -14.48 -8.68 0.61
N LEU A 172 -14.38 -8.70 -0.72
CA LEU A 172 -13.47 -9.59 -1.46
C LEU A 172 -12.90 -8.87 -2.68
N ILE A 173 -11.66 -9.24 -3.04
CA ILE A 173 -11.09 -8.93 -4.35
C ILE A 173 -11.15 -10.21 -5.18
N ASP A 174 -11.67 -10.09 -6.40
CA ASP A 174 -11.73 -11.17 -7.38
C ASP A 174 -10.96 -10.82 -8.65
N ALA A 175 -10.33 -11.83 -9.25
CA ALA A 175 -9.73 -11.76 -10.57
C ALA A 175 -10.25 -12.93 -11.42
N SER A 176 -10.94 -12.61 -12.49
CA SER A 176 -11.52 -13.59 -13.41
C SER A 176 -10.89 -13.50 -14.79
N SER A 177 -10.64 -14.63 -15.44
CA SER A 177 -10.05 -14.73 -16.77
C SER A 177 -10.58 -15.92 -17.57
N GLU A 178 -10.45 -15.90 -18.91
CA GLU A 178 -10.78 -17.04 -19.77
C GLU A 178 -9.65 -18.11 -19.84
N VAL A 179 -8.62 -17.98 -18.99
CA VAL A 179 -7.52 -18.94 -18.93
C VAL A 179 -7.91 -20.11 -18.03
N THR A 180 -7.99 -21.31 -18.60
CA THR A 180 -8.44 -22.53 -17.89
C THR A 180 -7.33 -23.28 -17.16
N VAL A 181 -6.18 -22.64 -16.92
CA VAL A 181 -5.05 -23.21 -16.16
C VAL A 181 -4.96 -22.53 -14.81
N ARG A 182 -4.63 -23.30 -13.76
CA ARG A 182 -4.46 -22.77 -12.41
C ARG A 182 -3.38 -21.69 -12.36
N GLN A 183 -3.74 -20.52 -11.82
CA GLN A 183 -2.92 -19.32 -11.80
C GLN A 183 -2.49 -19.00 -10.36
N TYR A 184 -1.60 -19.81 -9.78
CA TYR A 184 -1.15 -19.64 -8.39
C TYR A 184 -0.46 -18.29 -8.13
N HIS A 185 0.28 -17.76 -9.13
CA HIS A 185 0.93 -16.46 -9.00
C HIS A 185 -0.11 -15.32 -8.95
N THR A 186 -1.14 -15.39 -9.78
CA THR A 186 -2.22 -14.41 -9.77
C THR A 186 -3.00 -14.46 -8.45
N LEU A 187 -3.28 -15.66 -7.90
CA LEU A 187 -3.92 -15.79 -6.60
C LEU A 187 -3.07 -15.15 -5.48
N ALA A 188 -1.75 -15.32 -5.53
CA ALA A 188 -0.86 -14.69 -4.57
C ALA A 188 -0.91 -13.14 -4.66
N LEU A 189 -1.00 -12.58 -5.87
CA LEU A 189 -1.15 -11.14 -6.08
C LEU A 189 -2.52 -10.63 -5.61
N VAL A 190 -3.61 -11.35 -5.89
CA VAL A 190 -4.96 -11.02 -5.40
C VAL A 190 -4.99 -11.02 -3.87
N ASN A 191 -4.40 -12.04 -3.25
CA ASN A 191 -4.30 -12.11 -1.79
C ASN A 191 -3.44 -10.98 -1.21
N LEU A 192 -2.34 -10.61 -1.86
CA LEU A 192 -1.52 -9.47 -1.44
C LEU A 192 -2.30 -8.15 -1.53
N ALA A 193 -3.06 -7.94 -2.59
CA ALA A 193 -3.92 -6.76 -2.73
C ALA A 193 -4.97 -6.69 -1.60
N ALA A 194 -5.63 -7.81 -1.28
CA ALA A 194 -6.57 -7.88 -0.16
C ALA A 194 -5.90 -7.54 1.18
N GLN A 195 -4.72 -8.11 1.46
CA GLN A 195 -3.95 -7.82 2.67
C GLN A 195 -3.50 -6.34 2.74
N ASN A 196 -3.19 -5.72 1.61
CA ASN A 196 -2.85 -4.29 1.58
C ASN A 196 -4.05 -3.43 1.99
N VAL A 197 -5.26 -3.76 1.53
CA VAL A 197 -6.49 -3.09 1.96
C VAL A 197 -6.71 -3.27 3.46
N GLU A 198 -6.62 -4.50 3.97
CA GLU A 198 -6.73 -4.80 5.42
C GLU A 198 -5.73 -3.98 6.26
N ASN A 199 -4.47 -3.94 5.83
CA ASN A 199 -3.42 -3.20 6.54
C ASN A 199 -3.68 -1.69 6.56
N ARG A 200 -4.25 -1.12 5.49
CA ARG A 200 -4.64 0.30 5.45
C ARG A 200 -5.86 0.57 6.32
N LEU A 201 -6.86 -0.30 6.31
CA LEU A 201 -8.01 -0.21 7.20
C LEU A 201 -7.59 -0.28 8.65
N PHE A 202 -6.74 -1.24 9.01
CA PHE A 202 -6.19 -1.37 10.36
C PHE A 202 -5.55 -0.08 10.86
N VAL A 203 -4.77 0.59 10.00
CA VAL A 203 -4.15 1.87 10.35
C VAL A 203 -5.17 3.00 10.49
N ASP A 204 -6.21 2.98 9.67
CA ASP A 204 -7.29 3.97 9.73
C ASP A 204 -8.14 3.81 10.99
N ASP A 205 -8.55 2.60 11.33
CA ASP A 205 -9.36 2.27 12.50
C ASP A 205 -8.63 2.61 13.81
N HIS A 206 -7.30 2.50 13.83
CA HIS A 206 -6.49 2.76 15.02
C HIS A 206 -5.79 4.13 14.97
N ARG A 207 -6.39 5.12 14.28
CA ARG A 207 -5.93 6.52 14.34
C ARG A 207 -5.95 7.02 15.78
N GLY A 208 -4.81 7.46 16.29
CA GLY A 208 -4.66 7.91 17.68
C GLY A 208 -4.18 6.86 18.67
N HIS A 209 -4.01 5.61 18.24
CA HIS A 209 -3.36 4.55 18.99
C HIS A 209 -1.88 4.41 18.60
N HIS A 210 -1.11 3.76 19.47
CA HIS A 210 0.26 3.38 19.16
C HIS A 210 0.26 2.11 18.31
N ILE A 211 0.49 2.21 17.01
CA ILE A 211 0.62 1.04 16.14
C ILE A 211 2.09 0.61 16.10
N ILE A 212 2.35 -0.57 16.61
CA ILE A 212 3.67 -1.19 16.62
C ILE A 212 3.74 -2.19 15.48
N GLN A 213 4.71 -2.00 14.57
CA GLN A 213 5.08 -2.96 13.54
C GLN A 213 6.18 -3.85 14.08
N PHE A 214 6.04 -5.17 13.93
CA PHE A 214 7.06 -6.10 14.38
C PHE A 214 7.21 -7.31 13.46
N HIS A 215 8.44 -7.86 13.41
CA HIS A 215 8.77 -9.04 12.61
C HIS A 215 10.02 -9.73 13.18
N PRO A 216 10.18 -11.07 13.04
CA PRO A 216 11.40 -11.77 13.46
C PRO A 216 12.68 -11.28 12.79
N ARG A 217 12.58 -10.69 11.61
CA ARG A 217 13.69 -10.11 10.84
C ARG A 217 13.48 -8.63 10.64
N GLN A 218 14.49 -7.82 10.91
CA GLN A 218 14.41 -6.36 10.85
C GLN A 218 14.11 -5.83 9.44
N GLU A 219 14.60 -6.49 8.40
CA GLU A 219 14.43 -6.10 7.00
C GLU A 219 12.95 -6.09 6.57
N TYR A 220 12.13 -6.90 7.22
CA TYR A 220 10.70 -7.00 6.89
C TYR A 220 9.82 -5.94 7.57
N LEU A 221 10.37 -5.13 8.48
CA LEU A 221 9.59 -4.08 9.15
C LEU A 221 9.04 -3.02 8.18
N GLN A 222 9.63 -2.88 7.00
CA GLN A 222 9.19 -1.91 5.99
C GLN A 222 8.36 -2.56 4.86
N THR A 223 8.09 -3.85 4.94
CA THR A 223 7.31 -4.57 3.93
C THR A 223 5.82 -4.59 4.28
N GLN A 224 4.99 -4.94 3.31
CA GLN A 224 3.55 -5.12 3.53
C GLN A 224 3.22 -6.35 4.39
N ASN A 225 4.14 -7.32 4.46
CA ASN A 225 3.98 -8.55 5.24
C ASN A 225 4.47 -8.40 6.69
N VAL A 226 4.22 -7.24 7.32
CA VAL A 226 4.60 -6.94 8.69
C VAL A 226 3.42 -7.17 9.64
N ALA A 227 3.70 -7.74 10.82
CA ALA A 227 2.72 -7.79 11.88
C ALA A 227 2.49 -6.40 12.48
N MET A 228 1.24 -6.05 12.70
CA MET A 228 0.83 -4.79 13.31
C MET A 228 -0.09 -5.04 14.49
N ILE A 229 0.21 -4.39 15.59
CA ILE A 229 -0.60 -4.42 16.81
C ILE A 229 -0.79 -3.00 17.32
N ALA A 230 -2.02 -2.66 17.70
CA ALA A 230 -2.38 -1.35 18.18
C ALA A 230 -2.57 -1.36 19.70
N PHE A 231 -2.06 -0.33 20.36
CA PHE A 231 -2.15 -0.14 21.80
C PHE A 231 -2.74 1.23 22.12
N ASN A 232 -3.58 1.30 23.15
CA ASN A 232 -3.98 2.58 23.73
C ASN A 232 -2.83 3.17 24.59
N GLN A 233 -3.07 4.30 25.25
CA GLN A 233 -2.07 4.97 26.07
C GLN A 233 -1.69 4.17 27.32
N GLU A 234 -2.58 3.32 27.80
CA GLU A 234 -2.41 2.45 28.97
C GLU A 234 -1.67 1.14 28.63
N GLY A 235 -1.42 0.89 27.32
CA GLY A 235 -0.75 -0.33 26.85
C GLY A 235 -1.70 -1.51 26.65
N GLU A 236 -3.00 -1.28 26.62
CA GLU A 236 -3.99 -2.30 26.30
C GLU A 236 -4.06 -2.48 24.77
N ILE A 237 -4.12 -3.73 24.32
CA ILE A 237 -4.21 -4.07 22.90
C ILE A 237 -5.63 -3.78 22.43
N THR A 238 -5.74 -2.88 21.44
CA THR A 238 -7.01 -2.48 20.83
C THR A 238 -7.24 -3.15 19.49
N GLY A 239 -6.20 -3.73 18.88
CA GLY A 239 -6.34 -4.45 17.62
C GLY A 239 -5.03 -5.10 17.18
N ALA A 240 -5.16 -6.06 16.26
CA ALA A 240 -4.05 -6.77 15.64
C ALA A 240 -4.41 -7.12 14.19
N ASN A 241 -3.45 -6.98 13.25
CA ASN A 241 -3.69 -7.42 11.89
C ASN A 241 -3.55 -8.96 11.79
N ARG A 242 -4.00 -9.54 10.67
CA ARG A 242 -3.94 -11.00 10.43
C ARG A 242 -2.53 -11.56 10.64
N ARG A 243 -1.50 -10.85 10.20
CA ARG A 243 -0.11 -11.30 10.35
C ARG A 243 0.32 -11.39 11.80
N THR A 244 -0.20 -10.54 12.67
CA THR A 244 0.02 -10.62 14.12
C THR A 244 -0.55 -11.94 14.69
N SER A 245 -1.77 -12.30 14.31
CA SER A 245 -2.41 -13.55 14.76
C SER A 245 -1.66 -14.80 14.29
N GLU A 246 -1.03 -14.75 13.13
CA GLU A 246 -0.18 -15.84 12.63
C GLU A 246 1.14 -15.96 13.41
N LEU A 247 1.75 -14.84 13.81
CA LEU A 247 3.02 -14.81 14.56
C LEU A 247 2.82 -15.07 16.05
N LEU A 248 1.74 -14.54 16.64
CA LEU A 248 1.41 -14.66 18.07
C LEU A 248 0.30 -15.68 18.25
N THR A 249 0.64 -16.97 18.08
CA THR A 249 -0.31 -18.06 18.23
C THR A 249 -0.97 -18.05 19.60
N GLY A 250 -2.33 -18.01 19.62
CA GLY A 250 -3.11 -18.00 20.86
C GLY A 250 -3.45 -16.62 21.39
N LEU A 251 -3.07 -15.54 20.72
CA LEU A 251 -3.51 -14.19 21.07
C LEU A 251 -5.03 -14.07 20.94
N LYS A 252 -5.71 -13.77 22.03
CA LYS A 252 -7.16 -13.54 22.09
C LYS A 252 -7.43 -12.08 22.45
N LEU A 253 -7.99 -11.31 21.55
CA LEU A 253 -8.31 -9.89 21.75
C LEU A 253 -9.58 -9.65 22.58
N THR A 254 -10.40 -10.67 22.77
CA THR A 254 -11.69 -10.59 23.50
C THR A 254 -11.54 -10.18 24.97
N SER A 255 -10.37 -10.34 25.57
CA SER A 255 -10.06 -9.99 26.96
C SER A 255 -9.31 -8.67 27.12
N THR A 256 -9.16 -7.87 26.07
CA THR A 256 -8.35 -6.63 26.06
C THR A 256 -6.98 -6.81 26.75
N PRO A 257 -6.13 -7.72 26.28
CA PRO A 257 -4.87 -8.01 26.91
C PRO A 257 -3.95 -6.78 26.88
N LYS A 258 -3.07 -6.65 27.87
CA LYS A 258 -2.04 -5.62 27.90
C LYS A 258 -0.78 -6.09 27.21
N PHE A 259 0.10 -5.16 26.92
CA PHE A 259 1.41 -5.45 26.34
C PHE A 259 2.17 -6.51 27.18
N GLU A 260 2.14 -6.37 28.50
CA GLU A 260 2.82 -7.25 29.45
C GLU A 260 2.25 -8.68 29.49
N ASP A 261 1.01 -8.87 29.04
CA ASP A 261 0.39 -10.20 28.92
C ASP A 261 0.91 -10.98 27.71
N VAL A 262 1.44 -10.28 26.70
CA VAL A 262 1.91 -10.86 25.44
C VAL A 262 3.43 -10.82 25.32
N PHE A 263 4.05 -9.71 25.72
CA PHE A 263 5.48 -9.48 25.57
C PHE A 263 6.17 -9.29 26.92
N MET A 264 7.42 -9.73 26.97
CA MET A 264 8.29 -9.49 28.12
C MET A 264 8.70 -8.02 28.20
N GLY A 265 8.63 -7.41 29.37
CA GLY A 265 9.03 -6.03 29.59
C GLY A 265 7.85 -5.12 29.89
N GLN A 266 8.10 -3.81 29.96
CA GLN A 266 7.09 -2.80 30.26
C GLN A 266 6.76 -1.96 29.03
N PHE A 267 5.48 -1.76 28.75
CA PHE A 267 5.00 -0.95 27.63
C PHE A 267 5.58 0.46 27.60
N ARG A 268 5.62 1.14 28.76
CA ARG A 268 6.16 2.51 28.88
C ARG A 268 7.64 2.60 28.48
N ALA A 269 8.43 1.60 28.83
CA ALA A 269 9.84 1.56 28.46
C ALA A 269 10.02 1.35 26.95
N LEU A 270 9.21 0.49 26.35
CA LEU A 270 9.18 0.26 24.91
C LEU A 270 8.79 1.53 24.16
N ILE A 271 7.63 2.14 24.49
CA ILE A 271 7.11 3.34 23.84
C ILE A 271 8.12 4.49 23.92
N GLY A 272 8.76 4.69 25.08
CA GLY A 272 9.78 5.72 25.25
C GLY A 272 10.97 5.61 24.28
N ARG A 273 11.28 4.41 23.80
CA ARG A 273 12.35 4.14 22.84
C ARG A 273 11.87 4.22 21.40
N ILE A 274 10.77 3.55 21.06
CA ILE A 274 10.29 3.49 19.68
C ILE A 274 9.70 4.82 19.19
N CYS A 275 9.18 5.67 20.10
CA CYS A 275 8.76 7.04 19.75
C CYS A 275 9.95 7.93 19.33
N LYS A 276 11.17 7.59 19.73
CA LYS A 276 12.40 8.24 19.26
C LYS A 276 12.90 7.71 17.90
N GLY A 277 12.13 6.82 17.27
CA GLY A 277 12.49 6.19 16.00
C GLY A 277 13.41 4.99 16.13
N GLU A 278 13.68 4.50 17.35
CA GLU A 278 14.50 3.31 17.54
C GLU A 278 13.78 2.04 17.06
N VAL A 279 14.51 1.13 16.43
CA VAL A 279 14.09 -0.26 16.26
C VAL A 279 14.53 -1.02 17.50
N VAL A 280 13.57 -1.60 18.22
CA VAL A 280 13.81 -2.28 19.49
C VAL A 280 13.54 -3.78 19.33
N GLN A 281 14.32 -4.61 19.97
CA GLN A 281 14.02 -6.03 20.07
C GLN A 281 13.06 -6.28 21.25
N ILE A 282 11.92 -6.93 20.97
CA ILE A 282 10.94 -7.40 21.96
C ILE A 282 10.90 -8.93 21.93
N LYS A 283 10.45 -9.54 23.02
CA LYS A 283 10.27 -10.99 23.15
C LYS A 283 8.89 -11.29 23.66
N ASP A 284 8.25 -12.32 23.13
CA ASP A 284 7.04 -12.87 23.73
C ASP A 284 7.36 -13.82 24.90
N TRP A 285 6.34 -14.29 25.58
CA TRP A 285 6.49 -15.24 26.71
C TRP A 285 6.94 -16.64 26.28
N LEU A 286 6.95 -16.94 24.97
CA LEU A 286 7.54 -18.15 24.40
C LEU A 286 9.02 -17.94 24.02
N HIS A 287 9.60 -16.78 24.39
CA HIS A 287 10.97 -16.35 24.08
C HIS A 287 11.24 -16.12 22.58
N SER A 288 10.20 -16.04 21.73
CA SER A 288 10.37 -15.63 20.34
C SER A 288 10.78 -14.16 20.29
N ALA A 289 11.82 -13.86 19.51
CA ALA A 289 12.36 -12.51 19.42
C ALA A 289 11.85 -11.82 18.14
N TYR A 290 11.43 -10.57 18.27
CA TYR A 290 10.95 -9.73 17.19
C TYR A 290 11.64 -8.37 17.22
N PHE A 291 11.95 -7.82 16.06
CA PHE A 291 12.28 -6.41 15.92
C PHE A 291 10.97 -5.62 15.83
N ALA A 292 10.89 -4.52 16.56
CA ALA A 292 9.69 -3.69 16.64
C ALA A 292 10.01 -2.21 16.39
N ARG A 293 9.10 -1.51 15.72
CA ARG A 293 9.15 -0.06 15.55
C ARG A 293 7.74 0.54 15.62
N LEU A 294 7.66 1.83 15.89
CA LEU A 294 6.40 2.58 15.80
C LEU A 294 6.05 2.84 14.33
N ARG A 295 4.81 2.59 13.95
CA ARG A 295 4.24 3.13 12.72
C ARG A 295 3.72 4.54 13.00
N LEU A 296 4.33 5.56 12.39
CA LEU A 296 3.87 6.93 12.52
C LEU A 296 2.55 7.09 11.77
N THR A 297 1.45 7.31 12.48
CA THR A 297 0.17 7.72 11.90
C THR A 297 0.10 9.25 11.90
N HIS A 298 -0.59 9.85 10.94
CA HIS A 298 -0.70 11.31 10.85
C HIS A 298 -1.27 11.96 12.11
N SER A 299 -2.13 11.26 12.86
CA SER A 299 -2.71 11.75 14.12
C SER A 299 -1.71 11.69 15.30
N ALA A 300 -0.79 10.73 15.32
CA ALA A 300 0.23 10.64 16.36
C ALA A 300 1.20 11.83 16.32
N LYS A 301 1.46 12.41 15.14
CA LYS A 301 2.22 13.66 15.02
C LYS A 301 1.55 14.83 15.76
N ALA A 302 0.22 14.92 15.73
CA ALA A 302 -0.52 15.99 16.40
C ALA A 302 -0.65 15.82 17.92
N SER A 303 -0.65 14.59 18.42
CA SER A 303 -0.74 14.30 19.87
C SER A 303 0.62 14.40 20.58
N LEU A 304 1.71 14.08 19.88
CA LEU A 304 3.08 14.21 20.42
C LEU A 304 3.49 15.68 20.61
N THR A 305 2.82 16.62 19.93
CA THR A 305 3.08 18.06 20.09
C THR A 305 2.43 18.69 21.33
N LYS A 306 1.54 17.98 22.05
CA LYS A 306 0.89 18.49 23.28
C LYS A 306 1.53 18.04 24.58
N THR A 307 2.41 17.05 24.57
CA THR A 307 3.21 16.69 25.74
C THR A 307 4.57 17.38 25.58
N GLN A 308 4.88 18.33 26.45
CA GLN A 308 6.16 19.05 26.48
C GLN A 308 7.34 18.08 26.61
N PHE A 309 7.75 17.52 25.49
CA PHE A 309 9.09 17.01 25.29
C PHE A 309 9.64 17.78 24.10
N PHE A 310 10.74 18.47 24.33
CA PHE A 310 11.57 19.07 23.30
C PHE A 310 11.96 17.98 22.29
N LEU A 311 11.13 17.79 21.24
CA LEU A 311 11.56 17.22 19.99
C LEU A 311 11.86 18.42 19.07
N PRO A 312 12.96 18.40 18.32
CA PRO A 312 13.11 19.36 17.27
C PRO A 312 11.91 19.18 16.32
N ALA A 313 11.02 20.16 16.34
CA ALA A 313 9.92 20.28 15.39
C ALA A 313 10.54 20.51 14.01
N ASP A 314 9.85 20.00 13.00
CA ASP A 314 10.04 20.18 11.58
C ASP A 314 10.86 19.12 10.84
N PRO A 315 10.47 18.80 9.58
CA PRO A 315 11.28 17.98 8.69
C PRO A 315 12.67 18.58 8.67
N ILE A 316 13.65 17.75 9.01
CA ILE A 316 15.03 18.15 9.32
C ILE A 316 15.63 18.87 8.11
N TYR A 317 15.50 20.19 8.11
CA TYR A 317 16.35 21.06 7.31
C TYR A 317 17.65 21.20 8.08
N HIS A 318 18.68 20.47 7.70
CA HIS A 318 20.01 20.79 8.17
C HIS A 318 20.48 22.05 7.47
N LEU A 319 20.18 23.22 8.07
CA LEU A 319 20.88 24.44 7.74
C LEU A 319 22.29 24.29 8.33
N ARG A 320 23.24 23.89 7.53
CA ARG A 320 24.64 24.19 7.85
C ARG A 320 24.89 25.64 7.45
N GLN A 321 24.85 26.53 8.44
CA GLN A 321 25.48 27.83 8.28
C GLN A 321 26.97 27.59 8.01
N ALA A 322 27.50 28.31 7.00
CA ALA A 322 28.91 28.30 6.72
C ALA A 322 29.67 28.82 7.96
N THR A 323 30.24 27.85 8.72
CA THR A 323 31.29 28.17 9.66
C THR A 323 32.56 28.41 8.83
N GLU A 324 33.09 29.58 8.94
CA GLU A 324 34.39 29.92 8.35
C GLU A 324 35.44 28.89 8.76
N ASN A 325 36.16 28.39 7.73
CA ASN A 325 37.35 27.56 7.81
C ASN A 325 37.18 26.10 8.27
N SER A 326 36.91 25.20 7.29
CA SER A 326 37.67 23.97 7.18
C SER A 326 37.54 23.39 5.78
N SER A 327 38.54 23.54 4.95
CA SER A 327 38.76 22.73 3.76
C SER A 327 39.13 21.30 4.21
N THR A 328 38.13 20.50 4.57
CA THR A 328 38.29 19.05 4.69
C THR A 328 38.34 18.49 3.27
N GLY A 329 39.56 18.35 2.72
CA GLY A 329 39.79 17.73 1.43
C GLY A 329 39.28 16.30 1.44
N ARG A 330 38.03 16.10 1.03
CA ARG A 330 37.47 14.77 0.80
C ARG A 330 38.21 14.11 -0.35
N VAL A 331 38.82 12.97 -0.12
CA VAL A 331 39.61 12.27 -1.12
C VAL A 331 38.72 11.23 -1.83
N PHE A 332 38.37 11.50 -3.07
CA PHE A 332 37.72 10.54 -3.95
C PHE A 332 38.81 9.74 -4.70
N THR A 333 38.96 8.45 -4.42
CA THR A 333 39.97 7.59 -5.00
C THR A 333 39.57 7.01 -6.36
N ASP A 334 38.26 6.83 -6.60
CA ASP A 334 37.74 6.29 -7.85
C ASP A 334 37.78 7.31 -8.99
N GLU A 335 38.31 6.92 -10.14
CA GLU A 335 38.51 7.81 -11.29
C GLU A 335 37.19 8.13 -12.01
N ALA A 336 36.27 7.17 -12.09
CA ALA A 336 34.93 7.37 -12.66
C ALA A 336 34.12 8.34 -11.81
N LEU A 337 34.22 8.21 -10.50
CA LEU A 337 33.54 9.12 -9.56
C LEU A 337 34.12 10.55 -9.68
N ARG A 338 35.42 10.71 -9.80
CA ARG A 338 36.04 12.04 -10.03
C ARG A 338 35.61 12.66 -11.37
N HIS A 339 35.48 11.83 -12.40
CA HIS A 339 34.99 12.28 -13.70
C HIS A 339 33.52 12.78 -13.60
N ASN A 340 32.65 12.00 -12.99
CA ASN A 340 31.24 12.32 -12.80
C ASN A 340 31.08 13.56 -11.92
N LEU A 341 31.86 13.73 -10.86
CA LEU A 341 31.85 14.92 -10.00
C LEU A 341 32.25 16.17 -10.81
N ARG A 342 33.25 16.10 -11.69
CA ARG A 342 33.60 17.22 -12.57
C ARG A 342 32.51 17.58 -13.55
N LEU A 343 31.81 16.58 -14.13
CA LEU A 343 30.65 16.80 -14.99
C LEU A 343 29.49 17.45 -14.24
N GLY A 344 29.12 16.92 -13.08
CA GLY A 344 28.06 17.48 -12.24
C GLY A 344 28.35 18.91 -11.84
N LYS A 345 29.57 19.22 -11.45
CA LYS A 345 30.03 20.56 -11.14
C LYS A 345 29.92 21.52 -12.34
N LYS A 346 30.35 21.09 -13.53
CA LYS A 346 30.27 21.90 -14.76
C LYS A 346 28.81 22.19 -15.14
N SER A 347 27.92 21.21 -14.98
CA SER A 347 26.48 21.36 -15.23
C SER A 347 25.86 22.35 -14.24
N ALA A 348 26.16 22.20 -12.94
CA ALA A 348 25.70 23.13 -11.92
C ALA A 348 26.19 24.57 -12.10
N GLN A 349 27.44 24.77 -12.56
CA GLN A 349 27.97 26.07 -12.93
C GLN A 349 27.18 26.77 -14.04
N GLN A 350 26.64 25.96 -14.97
CA GLN A 350 25.80 26.45 -16.06
C GLN A 350 24.33 26.64 -15.67
N GLY A 351 24.00 26.43 -14.39
CA GLY A 351 22.62 26.54 -13.90
C GLY A 351 21.73 25.35 -14.23
N LEU A 352 22.28 24.26 -14.75
CA LEU A 352 21.52 23.04 -15.08
C LEU A 352 21.28 22.20 -13.82
N PRO A 353 20.11 21.57 -13.65
CA PRO A 353 19.87 20.62 -12.59
C PRO A 353 20.77 19.38 -12.73
N VAL A 354 21.30 18.88 -11.61
CA VAL A 354 22.16 17.71 -11.56
C VAL A 354 21.44 16.58 -10.86
N MET A 355 21.29 15.45 -11.54
CA MET A 355 20.72 14.21 -10.94
C MET A 355 21.86 13.29 -10.51
N ILE A 356 21.83 12.87 -9.24
CA ILE A 356 22.81 11.94 -8.66
C ILE A 356 22.13 10.59 -8.45
N LEU A 357 22.56 9.58 -9.23
CA LEU A 357 22.04 8.21 -9.17
C LEU A 357 23.02 7.29 -8.43
N GLY A 358 22.49 6.38 -7.66
CA GLY A 358 23.28 5.37 -6.95
C GLY A 358 22.46 4.63 -5.89
N GLU A 359 22.96 3.49 -5.44
CA GLU A 359 22.36 2.67 -4.40
C GLU A 359 22.33 3.39 -3.04
N LYS A 360 21.57 2.86 -2.08
CA LYS A 360 21.54 3.39 -0.72
C LYS A 360 22.94 3.24 -0.07
N GLY A 361 23.44 4.32 0.52
CA GLY A 361 24.76 4.31 1.20
C GLY A 361 25.94 4.66 0.30
N THR A 362 25.78 4.89 -1.01
CA THR A 362 26.88 5.21 -1.94
C THR A 362 27.43 6.64 -1.85
N GLY A 363 26.97 7.44 -0.88
CA GLY A 363 27.51 8.78 -0.65
C GLY A 363 26.90 9.88 -1.54
N LYS A 364 25.66 9.74 -2.02
CA LYS A 364 24.98 10.76 -2.84
C LYS A 364 24.94 12.13 -2.16
N ASN A 365 24.63 12.18 -0.87
CA ASN A 365 24.61 13.42 -0.09
C ASN A 365 26.01 14.05 -0.04
N THR A 366 27.05 13.24 0.15
CA THR A 366 28.45 13.69 0.15
C THR A 366 28.85 14.31 -1.18
N ILE A 367 28.37 13.75 -2.31
CA ILE A 367 28.62 14.32 -3.65
C ILE A 367 27.88 15.64 -3.83
N ALA A 368 26.64 15.75 -3.38
CA ALA A 368 25.88 16.99 -3.44
C ALA A 368 26.51 18.11 -2.59
N GLU A 369 26.94 17.78 -1.37
CA GLU A 369 27.68 18.71 -0.50
C GLU A 369 28.99 19.15 -1.14
N GLU A 370 29.76 18.23 -1.76
CA GLU A 370 31.02 18.55 -2.41
C GLU A 370 30.84 19.48 -3.61
N ILE A 371 29.80 19.29 -4.41
CA ILE A 371 29.45 20.20 -5.52
C ILE A 371 29.10 21.60 -4.96
N HIS A 372 28.32 21.65 -3.88
CA HIS A 372 27.97 22.90 -3.24
C HIS A 372 29.19 23.66 -2.65
N GLU A 373 30.03 22.97 -1.87
CA GLU A 373 31.21 23.54 -1.25
C GLU A 373 32.17 24.14 -2.29
N GLN A 374 32.28 23.50 -3.45
CA GLN A 374 33.14 23.96 -4.53
C GLN A 374 32.56 25.12 -5.38
N LEU A 375 31.24 25.30 -5.40
CA LEU A 375 30.58 26.30 -6.23
C LEU A 375 29.97 27.45 -5.42
N HIS A 376 29.47 27.16 -4.24
CA HIS A 376 28.61 28.04 -3.47
C HIS A 376 28.93 28.03 -1.97
N ALA A 377 30.20 27.83 -1.58
CA ALA A 377 30.63 27.64 -0.18
C ALA A 377 30.14 28.76 0.79
N SER A 378 29.92 29.96 0.29
CA SER A 378 29.41 31.09 1.07
C SER A 378 27.89 31.23 1.04
N GLN A 379 27.17 30.32 0.37
CA GLN A 379 25.72 30.35 0.20
C GLN A 379 25.06 29.21 0.93
N ASN A 380 23.72 29.22 1.01
CA ASN A 380 22.98 28.18 1.73
C ASN A 380 22.94 26.84 0.99
N PHE A 381 23.15 25.75 1.72
CA PHE A 381 22.85 24.39 1.27
C PHE A 381 21.57 23.93 1.93
N ILE A 382 20.53 23.71 1.13
CA ILE A 382 19.21 23.31 1.60
C ILE A 382 18.97 21.87 1.17
N MET A 383 18.87 20.95 2.11
CA MET A 383 18.53 19.55 1.85
C MET A 383 17.09 19.28 2.23
N VAL A 384 16.33 18.71 1.29
CA VAL A 384 14.94 18.28 1.50
C VAL A 384 14.87 16.78 1.32
N ASP A 385 14.45 16.06 2.36
CA ASP A 385 14.18 14.63 2.30
C ASP A 385 12.77 14.40 1.71
N CYS A 386 12.71 14.01 0.45
CA CYS A 386 11.45 13.83 -0.27
C CYS A 386 10.57 12.68 0.28
N SER A 387 11.11 11.79 1.09
CA SER A 387 10.32 10.73 1.74
C SER A 387 9.44 11.24 2.89
N THR A 388 9.73 12.45 3.40
CA THR A 388 9.03 13.06 4.54
C THR A 388 8.10 14.20 4.12
N VAL A 389 8.06 14.50 2.83
CA VAL A 389 7.32 15.63 2.27
C VAL A 389 5.84 15.31 2.17
N ASP A 390 5.00 16.12 2.83
CA ASP A 390 3.53 16.08 2.74
C ASP A 390 3.04 17.19 1.81
N VAL A 391 2.03 16.89 0.97
CA VAL A 391 1.43 17.83 -0.02
C VAL A 391 1.07 19.17 0.60
N ASN A 392 0.48 19.16 1.80
CA ASN A 392 0.04 20.38 2.48
C ASN A 392 1.18 21.19 3.11
N SER A 393 2.31 20.56 3.43
CA SER A 393 3.46 21.23 4.03
C SER A 393 4.37 21.88 2.99
N VAL A 394 4.52 21.28 1.82
CA VAL A 394 5.34 21.82 0.72
C VAL A 394 4.70 23.05 0.11
N GLU A 395 3.39 23.01 -0.13
CA GLU A 395 2.67 24.15 -0.70
C GLU A 395 2.71 25.37 0.24
N SER A 396 2.45 25.17 1.52
CA SER A 396 2.49 26.27 2.50
C SER A 396 3.90 26.77 2.77
N GLN A 397 4.92 25.93 2.79
CA GLN A 397 6.30 26.33 3.10
C GLN A 397 7.04 26.91 1.89
N LEU A 398 6.91 26.32 0.70
CA LEU A 398 7.53 26.82 -0.51
C LEU A 398 6.82 28.08 -1.06
N ILE A 399 5.48 28.16 -1.00
CA ILE A 399 4.71 29.30 -1.48
C ILE A 399 4.78 30.50 -0.50
N ALA A 400 4.78 30.24 0.80
CA ALA A 400 4.94 31.35 1.79
C ALA A 400 6.30 32.03 1.65
N GLN A 401 7.34 31.32 1.24
CA GLN A 401 8.66 31.86 0.98
C GLN A 401 8.78 32.61 -0.35
N MET A 402 7.92 32.33 -1.32
CA MET A 402 7.86 33.03 -2.60
C MET A 402 7.05 34.34 -2.54
N LYS A 403 6.20 34.55 -1.52
CA LYS A 403 5.31 35.70 -1.38
C LYS A 403 5.77 36.75 -0.38
N SER A 404 6.90 36.60 0.32
CA SER A 404 7.39 37.61 1.25
C SER A 404 7.94 38.81 0.50
N ASN A 405 7.13 39.88 0.44
CA ASN A 405 7.58 41.25 0.09
C ASN A 405 8.57 41.75 1.16
N PRO A 406 9.65 42.48 0.79
CA PRO A 406 10.69 42.90 1.71
C PRO A 406 10.30 44.04 2.67
N GLU A 407 9.04 44.52 2.69
CA GLU A 407 8.66 45.74 3.41
C GLU A 407 7.92 45.56 4.74
N GLN A 408 7.71 44.34 5.24
CA GLN A 408 7.10 44.19 6.58
C GLN A 408 8.03 43.45 7.53
N GLY A 409 8.68 44.23 8.38
CA GLY A 409 9.48 43.74 9.48
C GLY A 409 8.69 42.91 10.47
N ALA A 410 9.09 41.68 10.66
CA ALA A 410 8.76 40.88 11.82
C ALA A 410 9.84 39.84 12.03
N LEU A 411 10.34 39.78 13.25
CA LEU A 411 11.20 38.79 13.85
C LEU A 411 10.75 37.35 13.51
N ALA A 412 11.48 36.71 12.63
CA ALA A 412 11.48 35.24 12.50
C ALA A 412 12.82 34.82 11.89
N SER A 413 13.76 34.50 12.74
CA SER A 413 14.88 33.61 12.45
C SER A 413 14.31 32.34 11.86
N ASP A 414 14.88 31.85 10.75
CA ASP A 414 14.71 30.56 10.09
C ASP A 414 13.83 30.49 8.85
N LYS A 415 13.70 31.57 8.07
CA LYS A 415 13.09 31.49 6.73
C LYS A 415 14.15 31.17 5.67
N ILE A 416 13.93 30.08 4.92
CA ILE A 416 14.75 29.73 3.75
C ILE A 416 14.53 30.78 2.68
N ASP A 417 15.51 31.64 2.43
CA ASP A 417 15.45 32.67 1.39
C ASP A 417 16.07 32.16 0.09
N LEU A 418 15.24 31.56 -0.78
CA LEU A 418 15.65 31.11 -2.10
C LEU A 418 16.17 32.23 -3.01
N ASN A 419 15.97 33.48 -2.65
CA ASN A 419 16.43 34.65 -3.42
C ASN A 419 17.92 34.95 -3.18
N LYS A 420 18.52 34.46 -2.10
CA LYS A 420 19.93 34.69 -1.77
C LYS A 420 20.91 33.79 -2.52
N GLY A 421 20.40 32.90 -3.37
CA GLY A 421 21.21 31.88 -4.07
C GLY A 421 21.57 30.68 -3.17
N GLY A 422 22.30 29.72 -3.71
CA GLY A 422 22.73 28.53 -3.01
C GLY A 422 22.37 27.25 -3.76
N THR A 423 22.33 26.13 -3.04
CA THR A 423 22.00 24.81 -3.58
C THR A 423 20.77 24.25 -2.90
N LEU A 424 19.77 23.83 -3.67
CA LEU A 424 18.67 23.02 -3.24
C LEU A 424 18.95 21.56 -3.60
N TYR A 425 19.07 20.69 -2.59
CA TYR A 425 19.27 19.27 -2.76
C TYR A 425 18.02 18.51 -2.35
N LEU A 426 17.43 17.77 -3.30
CA LEU A 426 16.27 16.91 -3.08
C LEU A 426 16.78 15.48 -2.91
N ASP A 427 16.79 14.98 -1.68
CA ASP A 427 17.17 13.60 -1.39
C ASP A 427 15.95 12.66 -1.58
N ARG A 428 16.18 11.50 -2.18
CA ARG A 428 15.14 10.49 -2.46
C ARG A 428 13.97 11.04 -3.26
N VAL A 429 14.25 11.75 -4.34
CA VAL A 429 13.24 12.34 -5.24
C VAL A 429 12.30 11.30 -5.87
N ASP A 430 12.72 10.05 -5.95
CA ASP A 430 11.94 8.87 -6.35
C ASP A 430 10.78 8.53 -5.39
N LEU A 431 10.81 9.04 -4.16
CA LEU A 431 9.75 8.86 -3.15
C LEU A 431 8.77 10.04 -3.07
N LEU A 432 8.90 11.02 -3.96
CA LEU A 432 7.98 12.15 -4.02
C LEU A 432 6.57 11.69 -4.42
N PRO A 433 5.53 12.11 -3.69
CA PRO A 433 4.14 11.88 -4.12
C PRO A 433 3.88 12.45 -5.51
N ALA A 434 3.15 11.71 -6.36
CA ALA A 434 2.88 12.09 -7.74
C ALA A 434 2.20 13.47 -7.86
N ASP A 435 1.39 13.84 -6.88
CA ASP A 435 0.67 15.11 -6.82
C ASP A 435 1.60 16.34 -6.63
N ILE A 436 2.81 16.12 -6.10
CA ILE A 436 3.79 17.20 -5.88
C ILE A 436 4.67 17.42 -7.11
N VAL A 437 4.79 16.44 -7.99
CA VAL A 437 5.66 16.53 -9.18
C VAL A 437 5.35 17.72 -10.08
N PRO A 438 4.07 18.04 -10.44
CA PRO A 438 3.75 19.21 -11.26
C PRO A 438 4.13 20.54 -10.58
N MET A 439 3.95 20.61 -9.26
CA MET A 439 4.30 21.82 -8.49
C MET A 439 5.82 21.99 -8.42
N LEU A 440 6.57 20.91 -8.21
CA LEU A 440 8.03 20.93 -8.22
C LEU A 440 8.58 21.35 -9.58
N ASN A 441 8.02 20.83 -10.68
CA ASN A 441 8.38 21.24 -12.04
C ASN A 441 8.13 22.73 -12.27
N THR A 442 7.00 23.26 -11.80
CA THR A 442 6.69 24.70 -11.89
C THR A 442 7.72 25.53 -11.12
N LEU A 443 8.12 25.08 -9.95
CA LEU A 443 9.11 25.75 -9.10
C LEU A 443 10.51 25.70 -9.73
N LEU A 444 10.92 24.55 -10.23
CA LEU A 444 12.21 24.40 -10.94
C LEU A 444 12.27 25.27 -12.19
N ASN A 445 11.21 25.33 -12.99
CA ASN A 445 11.14 26.18 -14.18
C ASN A 445 11.24 27.66 -13.81
N ARG A 446 10.56 28.12 -12.75
CA ARG A 446 10.69 29.51 -12.27
C ARG A 446 12.09 29.85 -11.79
N VAL A 447 12.77 28.94 -11.11
CA VAL A 447 14.16 29.13 -10.66
C VAL A 447 15.10 29.18 -11.86
N MET A 448 14.90 28.35 -12.87
CA MET A 448 15.70 28.32 -14.10
C MET A 448 15.47 29.59 -14.95
N GLN A 449 14.25 30.06 -15.12
CA GLN A 449 13.93 31.28 -15.88
C GLN A 449 14.54 32.56 -15.25
N ARG A 450 14.59 32.63 -13.92
CA ARG A 450 15.23 33.77 -13.23
C ARG A 450 16.73 33.82 -13.42
N ARG A 451 17.42 32.69 -13.69
CA ARG A 451 18.86 32.62 -13.93
C ARG A 451 19.26 32.84 -15.37
N ASN A 452 18.35 32.66 -16.32
CA ASN A 452 18.65 32.80 -17.75
C ASN A 452 17.56 33.57 -18.49
N PRO A 453 17.57 34.92 -18.44
CA PRO A 453 16.56 35.77 -19.07
C PRO A 453 16.50 35.70 -20.61
N LEU A 454 17.37 34.89 -21.25
CA LEU A 454 17.41 34.69 -22.71
C LEU A 454 16.58 33.49 -23.20
N LEU A 455 16.00 32.70 -22.32
CA LEU A 455 15.02 31.69 -22.69
C LEU A 455 13.61 32.31 -22.60
N GLY A 456 13.22 33.00 -23.69
CA GLY A 456 11.89 33.54 -23.87
C GLY A 456 10.81 32.46 -23.86
N ASP A 457 9.58 32.92 -23.55
CA ASP A 457 8.36 32.13 -23.49
C ASP A 457 8.19 31.20 -24.72
N GLY A 458 8.62 29.98 -24.60
CA GLY A 458 8.39 28.90 -25.54
C GLY A 458 7.57 27.83 -24.83
N GLU A 459 6.31 27.70 -25.25
CA GLU A 459 5.43 26.59 -24.91
C GLU A 459 6.14 25.24 -25.13
N TRP A 460 6.12 24.41 -24.07
CA TRP A 460 6.38 22.96 -24.16
C TRP A 460 5.28 22.20 -23.46
#